data_b0ca363fba8a841cd7dd6815ee916d57
#
_entry.id   b0ca363fba8a841cd7dd6815ee916d57
#
_cell.length_a   1.000
_cell.length_b   1.000
_cell.length_c   1.000
_cell.angle_alpha   90.00
_cell.angle_beta   90.00
_cell.angle_gamma   90.00
#
_symmetry.space_group_name_H-M   'P 1'
#
loop_
_entity.id
_entity.type
_entity.pdbx_description
1 polymer ?
#
loop_
_entity_poly.entity_id
_entity_poly.type
_entity_poly.pdbx_seq_one_letter_code
_entity_poly.pdbx_strand_id
1 'polypeptide(L)' 'ALSPQQVAEIKRRTLAGESKAALAREFGVTRPTVYRALKNV' A
#
# COMPACT_ATOMS: atom_id res chain seq x y z
N ALA A 1 -10.03 6.30 1.97
CA ALA A 1 -8.84 6.71 1.24
C ALA A 1 -7.62 6.66 2.14
N LEU A 2 -6.46 6.39 1.56
CA LEU A 2 -5.23 6.31 2.31
C LEU A 2 -4.64 7.68 2.54
N SER A 3 -4.11 7.89 3.75
CA SER A 3 -3.42 9.13 4.05
C SER A 3 -2.02 9.09 3.43
N PRO A 4 -1.37 10.25 3.28
CA PRO A 4 0.00 10.27 2.75
C PRO A 4 0.96 9.40 3.56
N GLN A 5 0.78 9.34 4.87
CA GLN A 5 1.62 8.49 5.70
C GLN A 5 1.41 7.02 5.40
N GLN A 6 0.16 6.63 5.18
CA GLN A 6 -0.14 5.25 4.85
C GLN A 6 0.41 4.89 3.48
N VAL A 7 0.33 5.80 2.53
CA VAL A 7 0.89 5.57 1.20
C VAL A 7 2.40 5.34 1.29
N ALA A 8 3.08 6.17 2.05
CA ALA A 8 4.53 6.04 2.22
C ALA A 8 4.88 4.71 2.88
N GLU A 9 4.09 4.30 3.85
CA GLU A 9 4.32 3.03 4.55
C GLU A 9 4.14 1.85 3.61
N ILE A 10 3.08 1.86 2.83
CA ILE A 10 2.82 0.79 1.87
C ILE A 10 3.97 0.69 0.87
N LYS A 11 4.42 1.83 0.38
CA LYS A 11 5.51 1.86 -0.58
C LYS A 11 6.79 1.26 0.02
N ARG A 12 7.12 1.68 1.23
CA ARG A 12 8.32 1.21 1.90
C ARG A 12 8.29 -0.29 2.14
N ARG A 13 7.14 -0.80 2.59
CA ARG A 13 7.01 -2.21 2.89
C ARG A 13 7.01 -3.06 1.63
N THR A 14 6.46 -2.54 0.55
CA THR A 14 6.52 -3.22 -0.74
C THR A 14 7.96 -3.35 -1.21
N LEU A 15 8.75 -2.31 -1.04
CA LEU A 15 10.16 -2.35 -1.41
C LEU A 15 10.94 -3.33 -0.54
N ALA A 16 10.45 -3.57 0.67
CA ALA A 16 11.07 -4.55 1.56
C ALA A 16 10.70 -5.98 1.20
N GLY A 17 9.85 -6.17 0.21
CA GLY A 17 9.50 -7.50 -0.27
C GLY A 17 8.17 -8.03 0.25
N GLU A 18 7.36 -7.20 0.88
CA GLU A 18 6.08 -7.64 1.40
C GLU A 18 5.03 -7.73 0.31
N SER A 19 4.07 -8.64 0.52
CA SER A 19 3.01 -8.87 -0.45
C SER A 19 2.03 -7.70 -0.48
N LYS A 20 1.67 -7.26 -1.69
CA LYS A 20 0.67 -6.20 -1.84
C LYS A 20 -0.69 -6.64 -1.31
N ALA A 21 -1.02 -7.91 -1.49
CA ALA A 21 -2.28 -8.44 -0.97
C ALA A 21 -2.30 -8.40 0.55
N ALA A 22 -1.18 -8.74 1.18
CA ALA A 22 -1.08 -8.67 2.63
C ALA A 22 -1.23 -7.25 3.12
N LEU A 23 -0.61 -6.30 2.43
CA LEU A 23 -0.72 -4.90 2.79
C LEU A 23 -2.15 -4.38 2.65
N ALA A 24 -2.85 -4.82 1.61
CA ALA A 24 -4.23 -4.42 1.41
C ALA A 24 -5.09 -4.89 2.59
N ARG A 25 -4.88 -6.12 3.03
CA ARG A 25 -5.62 -6.65 4.17
C ARG A 25 -5.28 -5.93 5.46
N GLU A 26 -4.01 -5.65 5.64
CA GLU A 26 -3.54 -5.00 6.87
C GLU A 26 -4.06 -3.57 6.98
N PHE A 27 -4.11 -2.86 5.87
CA PHE A 27 -4.58 -1.48 5.86
C PHE A 27 -6.09 -1.37 5.65
N GLY A 28 -6.77 -2.49 5.45
CA GLY A 28 -8.21 -2.49 5.29
C GLY A 28 -8.68 -1.90 3.96
N VAL A 29 -7.89 -2.06 2.91
CA VAL A 29 -8.21 -1.56 1.58
C VAL A 29 -8.15 -2.71 0.57
N THR A 30 -8.60 -2.42 -0.65
CA THR A 30 -8.55 -3.41 -1.72
C THR A 30 -7.19 -3.36 -2.41
N ARG A 31 -6.87 -4.45 -3.15
CA ARG A 31 -5.63 -4.51 -3.91
C ARG A 31 -5.47 -3.35 -4.89
N PRO A 32 -6.50 -3.00 -5.67
CA PRO A 32 -6.37 -1.85 -6.57
C PRO A 32 -6.00 -0.57 -5.84
N THR A 33 -6.46 -0.40 -4.61
CA THR A 33 -6.12 0.78 -3.83
C THR A 33 -4.63 0.80 -3.48
N VAL A 34 -4.08 -0.36 -3.15
CA VAL A 34 -2.64 -0.46 -2.87
C VAL A 34 -1.83 -0.14 -4.14
N TYR A 35 -2.24 -0.67 -5.27
CA TYR A 35 -1.57 -0.40 -6.53
C TYR A 35 -1.62 1.08 -6.87
N ARG A 36 -2.74 1.72 -6.61
CA ARG A 36 -2.89 3.16 -6.81
C ARG A 36 -1.92 3.94 -5.94
N ALA A 37 -1.82 3.54 -4.67
CA ALA A 37 -0.92 4.21 -3.74
C ALA A 37 0.52 4.12 -4.23
N LEU A 38 0.90 2.97 -4.76
CA LEU A 38 2.25 2.77 -5.28
C LEU A 38 2.50 3.58 -6.55
N LYS A 39 1.47 3.77 -7.35
CA LYS A 39 1.61 4.47 -8.61
C LYS A 39 1.62 5.98 -8.45
N ASN A 40 0.99 6.46 -7.40
CA ASN A 40 0.76 7.89 -7.17
C ASN A 40 1.85 8.56 -6.37
N VAL A 41 3.07 8.25 -6.62
CA VAL A 41 4.15 8.83 -5.80
C VAL A 41 5.04 9.72 -6.57
#